data_42b82c9498ec344301368858dc777dcf
#
_entry.id   42b82c9498ec344301368858dc777dcf
#
_cell.length_a   1.000
_cell.length_b   1.000
_cell.length_c   1.000
_cell.angle_alpha   90.00
_cell.angle_beta   90.00
_cell.angle_gamma   90.00
#
_symmetry.space_group_name_H-M   'P 1'
#
loop_
_entity.id
_entity.type
_entity.pdbx_description
1 polymer ?
#
loop_
_entity_poly.entity_id
_entity_poly.type
_entity_poly.pdbx_seq_one_letter_code
_entity_poly.pdbx_strand_id
1 'polypeptide(L)'
;METDVPIDNLSVVVDVGNGVGSGTAAALGELGVDVTTLNAQPDGSFPGRPSEPTAETLTTLCRQVEHGDADLGIAHDGDADRMVAVDETGAFVPKDVLLALFARRAVARAGGGVVAAPVDTSRCVNDAIDSLGGRVTRTKVGDVFVAETATREAVVFGGEPSGAWIWPDETLCPDGSLAAVKLTALVAAEGSLAEQVASVATYPIQRRSIEVDDKAAVMQRVAEKLRDAYDDVTTIDGVRVSTADGWVLVRPSGTQPLIRITAAAETENAADELLAATVERVDAARE
;
A
#
# COMPACT_ATOMS: atom_id res chain seq x y z
N MET A 1 3.13 -24.12 -3.54
CA MET A 1 2.13 -23.03 -3.67
C MET A 1 1.35 -23.30 -4.95
N GLU A 2 0.04 -23.48 -4.91
CA GLU A 2 -0.78 -23.67 -6.12
C GLU A 2 -1.36 -22.34 -6.57
N THR A 3 -1.27 -22.04 -7.87
CA THR A 3 -1.95 -20.89 -8.47
C THR A 3 -3.24 -21.38 -9.14
N ASP A 4 -4.32 -20.58 -9.06
CA ASP A 4 -5.62 -20.96 -9.66
C ASP A 4 -5.63 -20.93 -11.18
N VAL A 5 -4.61 -20.32 -11.76
CA VAL A 5 -4.40 -20.22 -13.21
C VAL A 5 -2.93 -20.53 -13.52
N PRO A 6 -2.62 -21.12 -14.69
CA PRO A 6 -1.25 -21.27 -15.15
C PRO A 6 -0.57 -19.90 -15.29
N ILE A 7 0.68 -19.79 -14.83
CA ILE A 7 1.50 -18.58 -14.94
C ILE A 7 2.80 -18.81 -15.71
N ASP A 8 2.96 -19.98 -16.27
CA ASP A 8 4.17 -20.49 -16.95
C ASP A 8 4.46 -19.83 -18.31
N ASN A 9 3.57 -18.97 -18.78
CA ASN A 9 3.73 -18.19 -20.01
C ASN A 9 4.10 -16.73 -19.77
N LEU A 10 4.34 -16.35 -18.51
CA LEU A 10 4.71 -14.98 -18.14
C LEU A 10 6.22 -14.83 -17.95
N SER A 11 6.69 -13.61 -18.22
CA SER A 11 8.06 -13.15 -17.98
C SER A 11 8.07 -12.07 -16.91
N VAL A 12 8.89 -12.23 -15.86
CA VAL A 12 8.93 -11.34 -14.70
C VAL A 12 10.35 -10.89 -14.39
N VAL A 13 10.55 -9.59 -14.18
CA VAL A 13 11.82 -9.05 -13.66
C VAL A 13 11.71 -8.87 -12.15
N VAL A 14 12.57 -9.54 -11.37
CA VAL A 14 12.61 -9.44 -9.91
C VAL A 14 13.84 -8.66 -9.47
N ASP A 15 13.64 -7.47 -8.93
CA ASP A 15 14.69 -6.68 -8.26
C ASP A 15 14.77 -7.05 -6.78
N VAL A 16 15.74 -7.90 -6.43
CA VAL A 16 16.02 -8.34 -5.06
C VAL A 16 16.61 -7.24 -4.19
N GLY A 17 17.16 -6.18 -4.81
CA GLY A 17 17.70 -5.02 -4.12
C GLY A 17 18.87 -5.32 -3.18
N ASN A 18 19.68 -6.34 -3.47
CA ASN A 18 20.76 -6.85 -2.61
C ASN A 18 20.31 -7.36 -1.23
N GLY A 19 19.00 -7.56 -1.05
CA GLY A 19 18.40 -8.14 0.16
C GLY A 19 18.33 -9.66 0.13
N VAL A 20 17.36 -10.22 0.85
CA VAL A 20 17.16 -11.68 0.99
C VAL A 20 16.06 -12.25 0.08
N GLY A 21 15.45 -11.43 -0.76
CA GLY A 21 14.29 -11.78 -1.60
C GLY A 21 14.56 -12.73 -2.80
N SER A 22 15.74 -13.37 -2.88
CA SER A 22 16.06 -14.33 -3.96
C SER A 22 15.13 -15.56 -4.00
N GLY A 23 14.46 -15.88 -2.90
CA GLY A 23 13.43 -16.92 -2.82
C GLY A 23 12.25 -16.68 -3.76
N THR A 24 11.91 -15.43 -4.04
CA THR A 24 10.85 -15.06 -5.00
C THR A 24 11.15 -15.55 -6.41
N ALA A 25 12.39 -15.32 -6.88
CA ALA A 25 12.79 -15.78 -8.21
C ALA A 25 12.77 -17.31 -8.32
N ALA A 26 13.20 -18.00 -7.25
CA ALA A 26 13.12 -19.46 -7.23
C ALA A 26 11.67 -19.96 -7.25
N ALA A 27 10.78 -19.37 -6.42
CA ALA A 27 9.38 -19.75 -6.36
C ALA A 27 8.64 -19.54 -7.70
N LEU A 28 8.86 -18.41 -8.36
CA LEU A 28 8.29 -18.12 -9.68
C LEU A 28 8.84 -19.06 -10.74
N GLY A 29 10.16 -19.32 -10.73
CA GLY A 29 10.79 -20.27 -11.68
C GLY A 29 10.31 -21.71 -11.51
N GLU A 30 10.05 -22.18 -10.27
CA GLU A 30 9.44 -23.50 -10.02
C GLU A 30 8.01 -23.60 -10.55
N LEU A 31 7.31 -22.48 -10.66
CA LEU A 31 5.97 -22.38 -11.25
C LEU A 31 6.00 -22.16 -12.78
N GLY A 32 7.20 -22.18 -13.40
CA GLY A 32 7.38 -22.10 -14.84
C GLY A 32 7.51 -20.70 -15.42
N VAL A 33 7.52 -19.67 -14.59
CA VAL A 33 7.68 -18.27 -15.02
C VAL A 33 9.10 -18.04 -15.53
N ASP A 34 9.26 -17.29 -16.63
CA ASP A 34 10.57 -16.80 -17.09
C ASP A 34 11.03 -15.63 -16.21
N VAL A 35 12.08 -15.85 -15.42
CA VAL A 35 12.50 -14.88 -14.40
C VAL A 35 13.87 -14.29 -14.72
N THR A 36 13.90 -12.97 -14.87
CA THR A 36 15.15 -12.18 -14.85
C THR A 36 15.33 -11.53 -13.50
N THR A 37 16.54 -11.62 -12.92
CA THR A 37 16.83 -11.00 -11.61
C THR A 37 17.74 -9.79 -11.72
N LEU A 38 17.47 -8.77 -10.91
CA LEU A 38 18.34 -7.61 -10.68
C LEU A 38 18.82 -7.60 -9.23
N ASN A 39 20.07 -7.16 -9.00
CA ASN A 39 20.65 -6.99 -7.67
C ASN A 39 20.48 -8.24 -6.76
N ALA A 40 20.59 -9.44 -7.35
CA ALA A 40 20.31 -10.70 -6.65
C ALA A 40 21.39 -11.16 -5.68
N GLN A 41 22.59 -10.55 -5.73
CA GLN A 41 23.67 -10.87 -4.79
C GLN A 41 23.41 -10.17 -3.45
N PRO A 42 23.21 -10.91 -2.34
CA PRO A 42 23.03 -10.30 -1.02
C PRO A 42 24.23 -9.45 -0.62
N ASP A 43 23.97 -8.21 -0.22
CA ASP A 43 24.99 -7.27 0.26
C ASP A 43 24.34 -6.24 1.19
N GLY A 44 24.65 -6.30 2.49
CA GLY A 44 24.10 -5.40 3.51
C GLY A 44 24.50 -3.93 3.38
N SER A 45 25.34 -3.57 2.41
CA SER A 45 25.62 -2.17 2.05
C SER A 45 24.63 -1.61 1.00
N PHE A 46 23.78 -2.47 0.41
CA PHE A 46 22.77 -2.11 -0.59
C PHE A 46 23.33 -1.28 -1.77
N PRO A 47 24.34 -1.77 -2.49
CA PRO A 47 25.04 -0.99 -3.52
C PRO A 47 24.19 -0.72 -4.78
N GLY A 48 23.18 -1.54 -5.07
CA GLY A 48 22.33 -1.41 -6.24
C GLY A 48 21.28 -0.30 -6.10
N ARG A 49 20.68 -0.18 -4.93
CA ARG A 49 19.72 0.84 -4.52
C ARG A 49 19.50 0.82 -3.01
N PRO A 50 18.93 1.87 -2.41
CA PRO A 50 18.45 1.81 -1.02
C PRO A 50 17.51 0.61 -0.80
N SER A 51 17.50 0.07 0.42
CA SER A 51 16.70 -1.13 0.77
C SER A 51 15.19 -0.93 0.56
N GLU A 52 14.68 0.29 0.81
CA GLU A 52 13.26 0.61 0.56
C GLU A 52 13.00 0.85 -0.92
N PRO A 53 12.11 0.06 -1.59
CA PRO A 53 11.75 0.26 -2.98
C PRO A 53 10.72 1.42 -3.12
N THR A 54 11.09 2.43 -3.90
CA THR A 54 10.24 3.58 -4.25
C THR A 54 10.30 3.84 -5.76
N ALA A 55 9.39 4.64 -6.29
CA ALA A 55 9.43 5.01 -7.70
C ALA A 55 10.79 5.61 -8.12
N GLU A 56 11.42 6.40 -7.23
CA GLU A 56 12.70 7.05 -7.48
C GLU A 56 13.88 6.06 -7.45
N THR A 57 13.80 5.01 -6.63
CA THR A 57 14.89 4.02 -6.47
C THR A 57 14.82 2.88 -7.47
N LEU A 58 13.68 2.66 -8.13
CA LEU A 58 13.45 1.54 -9.05
C LEU A 58 13.69 1.87 -10.54
N THR A 59 14.43 2.94 -10.84
CA THR A 59 14.63 3.38 -12.24
C THR A 59 15.26 2.30 -13.13
N THR A 60 16.10 1.42 -12.58
CA THR A 60 16.70 0.31 -13.33
C THR A 60 15.65 -0.75 -13.65
N LEU A 61 14.81 -1.14 -12.67
CA LEU A 61 13.72 -2.08 -12.88
C LEU A 61 12.72 -1.54 -13.90
N CYS A 62 12.27 -0.29 -13.75
CA CYS A 62 11.35 0.36 -14.68
C CYS A 62 11.86 0.31 -16.13
N ARG A 63 13.13 0.67 -16.37
CA ARG A 63 13.75 0.62 -17.71
C ARG A 63 13.90 -0.81 -18.24
N GLN A 64 14.23 -1.76 -17.37
CA GLN A 64 14.37 -3.16 -17.78
C GLN A 64 13.03 -3.75 -18.23
N VAL A 65 11.93 -3.39 -17.57
CA VAL A 65 10.57 -3.80 -17.99
C VAL A 65 10.15 -3.04 -19.25
N GLU A 66 10.29 -1.70 -19.28
CA GLU A 66 9.90 -0.84 -20.41
C GLU A 66 10.55 -1.25 -21.75
N HIS A 67 11.82 -1.68 -21.72
CA HIS A 67 12.59 -1.98 -22.93
C HIS A 67 12.77 -3.48 -23.18
N GLY A 68 12.27 -4.33 -22.28
CA GLY A 68 12.29 -5.78 -22.41
C GLY A 68 10.93 -6.35 -22.83
N ASP A 69 10.83 -7.67 -22.75
CA ASP A 69 9.61 -8.42 -23.07
C ASP A 69 8.92 -8.90 -21.76
N ALA A 70 9.16 -8.26 -20.63
CA ALA A 70 8.62 -8.67 -19.36
C ALA A 70 7.18 -8.17 -19.16
N ASP A 71 6.30 -9.06 -18.68
CA ASP A 71 4.90 -8.74 -18.39
C ASP A 71 4.74 -7.88 -17.12
N LEU A 72 5.71 -7.92 -16.20
CA LEU A 72 5.75 -7.09 -15.00
C LEU A 72 7.12 -7.09 -14.34
N GLY A 73 7.35 -6.09 -13.49
CA GLY A 73 8.48 -6.01 -12.59
C GLY A 73 8.03 -6.10 -11.13
N ILE A 74 8.86 -6.74 -10.31
CA ILE A 74 8.65 -6.90 -8.87
C ILE A 74 9.90 -6.42 -8.14
N ALA A 75 9.73 -5.70 -7.03
CA ALA A 75 10.84 -5.33 -6.18
C ALA A 75 10.52 -5.58 -4.69
N HIS A 76 11.54 -6.03 -3.96
CA HIS A 76 11.49 -6.25 -2.53
C HIS A 76 12.29 -5.21 -1.76
N ASP A 77 11.98 -5.04 -0.50
CA ASP A 77 12.85 -4.38 0.46
C ASP A 77 13.94 -5.34 1.01
N GLY A 78 14.70 -4.90 2.03
CA GLY A 78 15.88 -5.61 2.46
C GLY A 78 15.65 -7.01 3.01
N ASP A 79 14.58 -7.24 3.75
CA ASP A 79 14.18 -8.53 4.36
C ASP A 79 13.06 -9.25 3.57
N ALA A 80 12.61 -8.63 2.48
CA ALA A 80 11.64 -9.19 1.52
C ALA A 80 10.27 -9.53 2.13
N ASP A 81 9.90 -8.91 3.21
CA ASP A 81 8.53 -8.98 3.74
C ASP A 81 7.57 -8.10 2.93
N ARG A 82 8.09 -7.08 2.22
CA ARG A 82 7.35 -6.18 1.35
C ARG A 82 7.60 -6.45 -0.13
N MET A 83 6.59 -6.13 -0.94
CA MET A 83 6.65 -6.23 -2.40
C MET A 83 5.95 -5.04 -3.03
N VAL A 84 6.59 -4.45 -4.03
CA VAL A 84 6.02 -3.43 -4.92
C VAL A 84 6.14 -3.87 -6.37
N ALA A 85 5.38 -3.25 -7.27
CA ALA A 85 5.28 -3.66 -8.65
C ALA A 85 5.59 -2.53 -9.64
N VAL A 86 6.01 -2.95 -10.83
CA VAL A 86 6.12 -2.15 -12.05
C VAL A 86 5.29 -2.86 -13.11
N ASP A 87 4.43 -2.14 -13.83
CA ASP A 87 3.63 -2.71 -14.90
C ASP A 87 4.46 -2.92 -16.19
N GLU A 88 3.86 -3.58 -17.16
CA GLU A 88 4.50 -3.93 -18.44
C GLU A 88 4.96 -2.70 -19.26
N THR A 89 4.49 -1.51 -18.94
CA THR A 89 4.94 -0.25 -19.57
C THR A 89 6.18 0.35 -18.91
N GLY A 90 6.66 -0.27 -17.82
CA GLY A 90 7.76 0.25 -16.99
C GLY A 90 7.29 1.29 -15.96
N ALA A 91 5.99 1.50 -15.77
CA ALA A 91 5.49 2.43 -14.77
C ALA A 91 5.40 1.77 -13.39
N PHE A 92 5.85 2.52 -12.37
CA PHE A 92 5.70 2.10 -10.97
C PHE A 92 4.22 2.08 -10.57
N VAL A 93 3.75 0.96 -10.06
CA VAL A 93 2.37 0.82 -9.57
C VAL A 93 2.24 1.49 -8.20
N PRO A 94 1.38 2.51 -8.04
CA PRO A 94 1.17 3.14 -6.74
C PRO A 94 0.71 2.12 -5.69
N LYS A 95 1.33 2.16 -4.50
CA LYS A 95 1.12 1.13 -3.46
C LYS A 95 -0.35 1.02 -3.01
N ASP A 96 -1.09 2.13 -2.94
CA ASP A 96 -2.52 2.13 -2.64
C ASP A 96 -3.36 1.48 -3.78
N VAL A 97 -2.93 1.64 -5.03
CA VAL A 97 -3.59 1.00 -6.19
C VAL A 97 -3.33 -0.50 -6.16
N LEU A 98 -2.09 -0.93 -5.88
CA LEU A 98 -1.77 -2.35 -5.75
C LEU A 98 -2.57 -3.00 -4.60
N LEU A 99 -2.71 -2.29 -3.47
CA LEU A 99 -3.57 -2.71 -2.36
C LEU A 99 -5.03 -2.88 -2.82
N ALA A 100 -5.55 -1.94 -3.60
CA ALA A 100 -6.91 -2.00 -4.14
C ALA A 100 -7.10 -3.19 -5.09
N LEU A 101 -6.12 -3.50 -5.95
CA LEU A 101 -6.15 -4.65 -6.85
C LEU A 101 -6.18 -5.98 -6.08
N PHE A 102 -5.30 -6.15 -5.10
CA PHE A 102 -5.30 -7.35 -4.24
C PHE A 102 -6.58 -7.48 -3.44
N ALA A 103 -7.05 -6.39 -2.84
CA ALA A 103 -8.30 -6.36 -2.09
C ALA A 103 -9.50 -6.75 -2.97
N ARG A 104 -9.60 -6.17 -4.18
CA ARG A 104 -10.64 -6.48 -5.17
C ARG A 104 -10.68 -7.96 -5.50
N ARG A 105 -9.52 -8.55 -5.80
CA ARG A 105 -9.41 -9.98 -6.12
C ARG A 105 -9.79 -10.87 -4.93
N ALA A 106 -9.29 -10.55 -3.73
CA ALA A 106 -9.59 -11.35 -2.54
C ALA A 106 -11.08 -11.32 -2.18
N VAL A 107 -11.70 -10.13 -2.20
CA VAL A 107 -13.14 -9.95 -1.94
C VAL A 107 -14.00 -10.64 -3.01
N ALA A 108 -13.63 -10.51 -4.29
CA ALA A 108 -14.35 -11.17 -5.38
C ALA A 108 -14.33 -12.71 -5.24
N ARG A 109 -13.17 -13.28 -4.87
CA ARG A 109 -13.01 -14.74 -4.66
C ARG A 109 -13.80 -15.27 -3.46
N ALA A 110 -13.87 -14.48 -2.40
CA ALA A 110 -14.61 -14.82 -1.19
C ALA A 110 -16.13 -14.58 -1.32
N GLY A 111 -16.58 -13.87 -2.35
CA GLY A 111 -17.96 -13.45 -2.50
C GLY A 111 -18.40 -12.37 -1.51
N GLY A 112 -17.46 -11.52 -1.12
CA GLY A 112 -17.61 -10.46 -0.12
C GLY A 112 -16.55 -10.56 0.99
N GLY A 113 -16.67 -9.75 2.04
CA GLY A 113 -15.77 -9.86 3.19
C GLY A 113 -15.14 -8.55 3.64
N VAL A 114 -14.18 -8.66 4.54
CA VAL A 114 -13.51 -7.51 5.15
C VAL A 114 -12.06 -7.43 4.68
N VAL A 115 -11.62 -6.23 4.38
CA VAL A 115 -10.22 -5.90 4.15
C VAL A 115 -9.68 -5.13 5.35
N ALA A 116 -8.62 -5.61 5.98
CA ALA A 116 -7.93 -4.92 7.06
C ALA A 116 -6.87 -3.98 6.47
N ALA A 117 -6.97 -2.68 6.74
CA ALA A 117 -6.01 -1.70 6.23
C ALA A 117 -5.85 -0.51 7.20
N PRO A 118 -4.66 0.12 7.28
CA PRO A 118 -4.43 1.19 8.23
C PRO A 118 -5.20 2.48 7.90
N VAL A 119 -5.23 3.37 8.88
CA VAL A 119 -5.99 4.65 8.80
C VAL A 119 -5.49 5.60 7.71
N ASP A 120 -4.27 5.43 7.22
CA ASP A 120 -3.66 6.25 6.16
C ASP A 120 -3.85 5.69 4.75
N THR A 121 -4.58 4.59 4.61
CA THR A 121 -4.92 3.98 3.32
C THR A 121 -5.90 4.84 2.52
N SER A 122 -5.66 4.94 1.22
CA SER A 122 -6.50 5.67 0.26
C SER A 122 -7.94 5.14 0.20
N ARG A 123 -8.87 6.00 -0.20
CA ARG A 123 -10.28 5.66 -0.47
C ARG A 123 -10.41 4.70 -1.65
N CYS A 124 -9.47 4.69 -2.58
CA CYS A 124 -9.51 3.81 -3.76
C CYS A 124 -9.70 2.32 -3.39
N VAL A 125 -9.22 1.90 -2.21
CA VAL A 125 -9.43 0.54 -1.71
C VAL A 125 -10.90 0.27 -1.37
N ASN A 126 -11.58 1.25 -0.75
CA ASN A 126 -13.01 1.14 -0.46
C ASN A 126 -13.81 1.03 -1.77
N ASP A 127 -13.54 1.93 -2.72
CA ASP A 127 -14.25 2.02 -3.99
C ASP A 127 -14.05 0.75 -4.85
N ALA A 128 -12.85 0.16 -4.78
CA ALA A 128 -12.53 -1.07 -5.52
C ALA A 128 -13.31 -2.30 -5.06
N ILE A 129 -13.79 -2.33 -3.80
CA ILE A 129 -14.44 -3.51 -3.19
C ILE A 129 -15.92 -3.32 -2.87
N ASP A 130 -16.43 -2.10 -2.87
CA ASP A 130 -17.80 -1.77 -2.44
C ASP A 130 -18.85 -2.54 -3.25
N SER A 131 -18.76 -2.51 -4.57
CA SER A 131 -19.69 -3.22 -5.46
C SER A 131 -19.63 -4.74 -5.36
N LEU A 132 -18.57 -5.28 -4.73
CA LEU A 132 -18.36 -6.72 -4.51
C LEU A 132 -18.83 -7.18 -3.12
N GLY A 133 -19.49 -6.30 -2.34
CA GLY A 133 -19.90 -6.57 -0.98
C GLY A 133 -18.74 -6.59 0.03
N GLY A 134 -17.62 -5.96 -0.33
CA GLY A 134 -16.48 -5.78 0.54
C GLY A 134 -16.62 -4.54 1.44
N ARG A 135 -15.88 -4.53 2.54
CA ARG A 135 -15.73 -3.35 3.40
C ARG A 135 -14.33 -3.27 3.99
N VAL A 136 -13.84 -2.06 4.23
CA VAL A 136 -12.56 -1.84 4.89
C VAL A 136 -12.74 -1.68 6.40
N THR A 137 -11.99 -2.43 7.19
CA THR A 137 -11.81 -2.18 8.63
C THR A 137 -10.47 -1.48 8.83
N ARG A 138 -10.51 -0.30 9.43
CA ARG A 138 -9.31 0.51 9.68
C ARG A 138 -8.55 0.02 10.91
N THR A 139 -7.22 -0.06 10.78
CA THR A 139 -6.28 -0.41 11.84
C THR A 139 -5.38 0.77 12.19
N LYS A 140 -4.55 0.63 13.21
CA LYS A 140 -3.36 1.47 13.35
C LYS A 140 -2.41 1.19 12.19
N VAL A 141 -1.50 2.14 11.91
CA VAL A 141 -0.39 1.91 10.97
C VAL A 141 0.61 0.93 11.59
N GLY A 142 1.00 -0.06 10.82
CA GLY A 142 1.90 -1.16 11.17
C GLY A 142 1.26 -2.51 10.84
N ASP A 143 2.02 -3.33 10.13
CA ASP A 143 1.65 -4.67 9.68
C ASP A 143 1.15 -5.57 10.81
N VAL A 144 1.72 -5.44 12.01
CA VAL A 144 1.28 -6.15 13.24
C VAL A 144 -0.20 -5.88 13.55
N PHE A 145 -0.67 -4.64 13.39
CA PHE A 145 -2.08 -4.29 13.65
C PHE A 145 -3.01 -4.77 12.54
N VAL A 146 -2.50 -4.79 11.30
CA VAL A 146 -3.21 -5.41 10.18
C VAL A 146 -3.34 -6.92 10.41
N ALA A 147 -2.24 -7.58 10.76
CA ALA A 147 -2.19 -9.01 11.08
C ALA A 147 -3.13 -9.39 12.24
N GLU A 148 -3.11 -8.62 13.34
CA GLU A 148 -4.03 -8.81 14.47
C GLU A 148 -5.49 -8.73 14.03
N THR A 149 -5.82 -7.75 13.18
CA THR A 149 -7.18 -7.60 12.65
C THR A 149 -7.53 -8.73 11.68
N ALA A 150 -6.55 -9.20 10.90
CA ALA A 150 -6.69 -10.28 9.94
C ALA A 150 -7.00 -11.66 10.57
N THR A 151 -6.80 -11.82 11.88
CA THR A 151 -7.22 -13.05 12.60
C THR A 151 -8.74 -13.22 12.69
N ARG A 152 -9.54 -12.22 12.36
CA ARG A 152 -11.00 -12.28 12.42
C ARG A 152 -11.54 -13.02 11.21
N GLU A 153 -12.46 -13.97 11.43
CA GLU A 153 -13.01 -14.88 10.41
C GLU A 153 -13.54 -14.18 9.13
N ALA A 154 -14.06 -12.95 9.25
CA ALA A 154 -14.60 -12.21 8.10
C ALA A 154 -13.52 -11.50 7.27
N VAL A 155 -12.25 -11.47 7.72
CA VAL A 155 -11.18 -10.77 7.01
C VAL A 155 -10.59 -11.70 5.95
N VAL A 156 -10.70 -11.29 4.69
CA VAL A 156 -10.23 -12.05 3.53
C VAL A 156 -8.88 -11.56 2.98
N PHE A 157 -8.48 -10.35 3.37
CA PHE A 157 -7.20 -9.75 2.99
C PHE A 157 -6.81 -8.63 3.96
N GLY A 158 -5.52 -8.49 4.18
CA GLY A 158 -4.93 -7.36 4.89
C GLY A 158 -3.78 -6.75 4.11
N GLY A 159 -3.59 -5.43 4.21
CA GLY A 159 -2.45 -4.80 3.55
C GLY A 159 -2.24 -3.35 3.95
N GLU A 160 -1.02 -2.90 3.71
CA GLU A 160 -0.58 -1.53 3.96
C GLU A 160 0.00 -0.87 2.71
N PRO A 161 -0.14 0.46 2.56
CA PRO A 161 0.55 1.21 1.51
C PRO A 161 2.09 1.21 1.64
N SER A 162 2.64 0.50 2.62
CA SER A 162 4.08 0.21 2.73
C SER A 162 4.55 -0.84 1.72
N GLY A 163 3.65 -1.71 1.24
CA GLY A 163 3.93 -2.88 0.42
C GLY A 163 3.85 -4.20 1.18
N ALA A 164 3.34 -4.18 2.41
CA ALA A 164 3.07 -5.36 3.22
C ALA A 164 1.68 -5.93 2.89
N TRP A 165 1.62 -7.19 2.49
CA TRP A 165 0.41 -7.87 2.03
C TRP A 165 0.18 -9.15 2.81
N ILE A 166 -1.05 -9.37 3.30
CA ILE A 166 -1.42 -10.47 4.19
C ILE A 166 -2.65 -11.20 3.63
N TRP A 167 -2.53 -12.48 3.36
CA TRP A 167 -3.64 -13.38 3.07
C TRP A 167 -3.88 -14.29 4.27
N PRO A 168 -4.90 -14.05 5.10
CA PRO A 168 -5.10 -14.78 6.36
C PRO A 168 -5.17 -16.30 6.24
N ASP A 169 -5.68 -16.79 5.12
CA ASP A 169 -5.78 -18.23 4.84
C ASP A 169 -4.42 -18.87 4.52
N GLU A 170 -3.39 -18.07 4.21
CA GLU A 170 -2.04 -18.54 3.87
C GLU A 170 -1.06 -18.21 5.00
N THR A 171 -0.98 -16.94 5.40
CA THR A 171 -0.09 -16.45 6.45
C THR A 171 -0.63 -15.17 7.08
N LEU A 172 -0.36 -14.98 8.38
CA LEU A 172 -0.64 -13.74 9.10
C LEU A 172 0.57 -12.78 9.14
N CYS A 173 1.69 -13.16 8.52
CA CYS A 173 2.83 -12.27 8.33
C CYS A 173 2.85 -11.75 6.90
N PRO A 174 3.31 -10.52 6.67
CA PRO A 174 3.64 -10.07 5.32
C PRO A 174 4.67 -11.02 4.69
N ASP A 175 4.44 -11.37 3.44
CA ASP A 175 5.31 -12.24 2.66
C ASP A 175 5.38 -11.72 1.22
N GLY A 176 6.51 -11.08 0.90
CA GLY A 176 6.72 -10.50 -0.43
C GLY A 176 6.82 -11.56 -1.53
N SER A 177 7.31 -12.75 -1.24
CA SER A 177 7.36 -13.84 -2.21
C SER A 177 5.97 -14.38 -2.53
N LEU A 178 5.13 -14.57 -1.52
CA LEU A 178 3.72 -14.92 -1.72
C LEU A 178 3.01 -13.83 -2.53
N ALA A 179 3.22 -12.56 -2.18
CA ALA A 179 2.63 -11.43 -2.87
C ALA A 179 3.04 -11.37 -4.35
N ALA A 180 4.30 -11.67 -4.66
CA ALA A 180 4.81 -11.76 -6.02
C ALA A 180 4.08 -12.84 -6.84
N VAL A 181 3.92 -14.03 -6.29
CA VAL A 181 3.15 -15.11 -6.93
C VAL A 181 1.68 -14.73 -7.11
N LYS A 182 1.06 -14.11 -6.11
CA LYS A 182 -0.35 -13.65 -6.20
C LYS A 182 -0.53 -12.56 -7.26
N LEU A 183 0.44 -11.62 -7.41
CA LEU A 183 0.39 -10.61 -8.46
C LEU A 183 0.57 -11.23 -9.85
N THR A 184 1.55 -12.13 -10.01
CA THR A 184 1.76 -12.85 -11.29
C THR A 184 0.51 -13.64 -11.69
N ALA A 185 -0.14 -14.32 -10.73
CA ALA A 185 -1.40 -15.01 -10.96
C ALA A 185 -2.58 -14.07 -11.27
N LEU A 186 -2.56 -12.84 -10.74
CA LEU A 186 -3.55 -11.83 -11.07
C LEU A 186 -3.38 -11.36 -12.52
N VAL A 187 -2.15 -11.08 -12.95
CA VAL A 187 -1.84 -10.69 -14.35
C VAL A 187 -2.19 -11.82 -15.31
N ALA A 188 -1.85 -13.07 -15.00
CA ALA A 188 -2.24 -14.21 -15.82
C ALA A 188 -3.75 -14.37 -16.00
N ALA A 189 -4.52 -14.05 -14.96
CA ALA A 189 -5.98 -14.20 -14.96
C ALA A 189 -6.72 -13.03 -15.61
N GLU A 190 -6.25 -11.83 -15.42
CA GLU A 190 -6.97 -10.58 -15.73
C GLU A 190 -6.29 -9.75 -16.84
N GLY A 191 -5.09 -10.15 -17.28
CA GLY A 191 -4.34 -9.49 -18.36
C GLY A 191 -3.52 -8.28 -17.88
N SER A 192 -3.34 -7.29 -18.76
CA SER A 192 -2.49 -6.11 -18.57
C SER A 192 -2.58 -5.49 -17.19
N LEU A 193 -1.44 -5.38 -16.50
CA LEU A 193 -1.38 -4.72 -15.19
C LEU A 193 -1.62 -3.21 -15.32
N ALA A 194 -1.13 -2.58 -16.39
CA ALA A 194 -1.36 -1.17 -16.67
C ALA A 194 -2.85 -0.85 -16.85
N GLU A 195 -3.61 -1.70 -17.56
CA GLU A 195 -5.06 -1.54 -17.71
C GLU A 195 -5.79 -1.71 -16.38
N GLN A 196 -5.38 -2.67 -15.56
CA GLN A 196 -5.92 -2.88 -14.23
C GLN A 196 -5.65 -1.67 -13.32
N VAL A 197 -4.42 -1.14 -13.33
CA VAL A 197 -4.04 0.08 -12.59
C VAL A 197 -4.89 1.27 -13.03
N ALA A 198 -5.06 1.46 -14.34
CA ALA A 198 -5.89 2.54 -14.90
C ALA A 198 -7.38 2.42 -14.51
N SER A 199 -7.86 1.22 -14.17
CA SER A 199 -9.24 0.99 -13.74
C SER A 199 -9.53 1.43 -12.30
N VAL A 200 -8.50 1.70 -11.49
CA VAL A 200 -8.63 2.10 -10.10
C VAL A 200 -8.64 3.63 -9.99
N ALA A 201 -9.67 4.18 -9.38
CA ALA A 201 -9.73 5.62 -9.11
C ALA A 201 -8.59 6.04 -8.18
N THR A 202 -7.89 7.12 -8.50
CA THR A 202 -6.81 7.67 -7.69
C THR A 202 -7.25 8.98 -7.05
N TYR A 203 -6.72 9.23 -5.85
CA TYR A 203 -7.04 10.42 -5.08
C TYR A 203 -5.77 11.21 -4.82
N PRO A 204 -5.67 12.48 -5.26
CA PRO A 204 -4.57 13.37 -4.92
C PRO A 204 -4.34 13.44 -3.41
N ILE A 205 -3.07 13.34 -3.01
CA ILE A 205 -2.66 13.33 -1.60
C ILE A 205 -1.73 14.51 -1.34
N GLN A 206 -2.08 15.30 -0.35
CA GLN A 206 -1.29 16.42 0.17
C GLN A 206 -0.79 16.13 1.58
N ARG A 207 0.43 16.57 1.90
CA ARG A 207 1.06 16.31 3.20
C ARG A 207 1.71 17.55 3.78
N ARG A 208 1.58 17.71 5.11
CA ARG A 208 2.24 18.75 5.86
C ARG A 208 2.76 18.20 7.19
N SER A 209 3.95 18.64 7.59
CA SER A 209 4.48 18.37 8.94
C SER A 209 4.59 19.69 9.69
N ILE A 210 4.19 19.69 10.96
CA ILE A 210 4.20 20.84 11.85
C ILE A 210 4.98 20.46 13.11
N GLU A 211 6.03 21.22 13.43
CA GLU A 211 6.79 21.03 14.66
C GLU A 211 5.96 21.48 15.87
N VAL A 212 5.98 20.67 16.92
CA VAL A 212 5.25 20.95 18.18
C VAL A 212 6.06 20.44 19.37
N ASP A 213 6.05 21.20 20.47
CA ASP A 213 6.80 20.85 21.69
C ASP A 213 6.09 19.73 22.49
N ASP A 214 4.76 19.84 22.65
CA ASP A 214 3.94 18.83 23.34
C ASP A 214 2.92 18.20 22.38
N LYS A 215 3.34 17.12 21.73
CA LYS A 215 2.50 16.37 20.79
C LYS A 215 1.21 15.86 21.44
N ALA A 216 1.27 15.41 22.69
CA ALA A 216 0.13 14.78 23.36
C ALA A 216 -0.98 15.81 23.64
N ALA A 217 -0.62 16.95 24.23
CA ALA A 217 -1.57 18.02 24.52
C ALA A 217 -2.15 18.64 23.23
N VAL A 218 -1.31 18.86 22.20
CA VAL A 218 -1.78 19.39 20.91
C VAL A 218 -2.73 18.39 20.24
N MET A 219 -2.40 17.09 20.19
CA MET A 219 -3.26 16.07 19.60
C MET A 219 -4.60 15.93 20.31
N GLN A 220 -4.65 16.08 21.64
CA GLN A 220 -5.92 16.09 22.39
C GLN A 220 -6.81 17.25 21.94
N ARG A 221 -6.27 18.48 21.91
CA ARG A 221 -7.02 19.66 21.45
C ARG A 221 -7.44 19.57 19.98
N VAL A 222 -6.57 19.01 19.12
CA VAL A 222 -6.90 18.74 17.71
C VAL A 222 -8.07 17.76 17.60
N ALA A 223 -8.06 16.68 18.39
CA ALA A 223 -9.14 15.70 18.38
C ALA A 223 -10.48 16.32 18.80
N GLU A 224 -10.49 17.20 19.80
CA GLU A 224 -11.69 17.93 20.23
C GLU A 224 -12.19 18.85 19.11
N LYS A 225 -11.31 19.71 18.56
CA LYS A 225 -11.68 20.63 17.46
C LYS A 225 -12.18 19.92 16.20
N LEU A 226 -11.62 18.76 15.86
CA LEU A 226 -12.05 18.00 14.68
C LEU A 226 -13.40 17.29 14.93
N ARG A 227 -13.64 16.78 16.15
CA ARG A 227 -14.95 16.20 16.50
C ARG A 227 -16.07 17.25 16.53
N ASP A 228 -15.75 18.50 16.92
CA ASP A 228 -16.73 19.59 16.91
C ASP A 228 -17.06 20.06 15.48
N ALA A 229 -16.15 19.87 14.55
CA ALA A 229 -16.27 20.35 13.18
C ALA A 229 -16.78 19.31 12.17
N TYR A 230 -16.67 18.00 12.47
CA TYR A 230 -16.97 16.93 11.55
C TYR A 230 -17.70 15.77 12.23
N ASP A 231 -18.65 15.14 11.52
CA ASP A 231 -19.46 14.04 12.04
C ASP A 231 -18.72 12.69 12.00
N ASP A 232 -17.93 12.41 10.95
CA ASP A 232 -17.19 11.15 10.78
C ASP A 232 -15.73 11.32 11.21
N VAL A 233 -15.49 11.04 12.49
CA VAL A 233 -14.15 11.14 13.10
C VAL A 233 -13.74 9.84 13.76
N THR A 234 -12.61 9.29 13.31
CA THR A 234 -11.99 8.08 13.84
C THR A 234 -10.70 8.42 14.57
N THR A 235 -10.48 7.80 15.76
CA THR A 235 -9.29 8.06 16.61
C THR A 235 -8.52 6.78 16.94
N ILE A 236 -8.33 5.90 15.96
CA ILE A 236 -7.61 4.63 16.12
C ILE A 236 -6.11 4.86 16.20
N ASP A 237 -5.58 5.73 15.30
CA ASP A 237 -4.16 6.11 15.26
C ASP A 237 -4.05 7.57 14.79
N GLY A 238 -3.99 8.48 15.73
CA GLY A 238 -4.21 9.90 15.47
C GLY A 238 -5.69 10.22 15.33
N VAL A 239 -6.01 11.21 14.52
CA VAL A 239 -7.39 11.65 14.24
C VAL A 239 -7.62 11.66 12.74
N ARG A 240 -8.47 10.76 12.26
CA ARG A 240 -8.93 10.73 10.88
C ARG A 240 -10.35 11.30 10.80
N VAL A 241 -10.53 12.21 9.86
CA VAL A 241 -11.84 12.74 9.46
C VAL A 241 -12.13 12.26 8.06
N SER A 242 -13.33 11.72 7.83
CA SER A 242 -13.83 11.43 6.48
C SER A 242 -14.89 12.46 6.10
N THR A 243 -14.85 12.93 4.86
CA THR A 243 -15.81 13.85 4.25
C THR A 243 -16.40 13.22 2.99
N ALA A 244 -17.40 13.87 2.39
CA ALA A 244 -17.94 13.40 1.11
C ALA A 244 -16.87 13.34 0.02
N ASP A 245 -15.98 14.34 -0.02
CA ASP A 245 -15.03 14.55 -1.11
C ASP A 245 -13.63 13.98 -0.82
N GLY A 246 -13.37 13.53 0.43
CA GLY A 246 -12.04 13.05 0.82
C GLY A 246 -11.88 12.70 2.29
N TRP A 247 -10.64 12.73 2.75
CA TRP A 247 -10.31 12.49 4.16
C TRP A 247 -9.06 13.25 4.57
N VAL A 248 -8.92 13.51 5.85
CA VAL A 248 -7.69 14.02 6.45
C VAL A 248 -7.30 13.19 7.67
N LEU A 249 -6.01 12.96 7.83
CA LEU A 249 -5.42 12.27 8.97
C LEU A 249 -4.40 13.17 9.66
N VAL A 250 -4.56 13.38 10.96
CA VAL A 250 -3.60 14.08 11.80
C VAL A 250 -2.97 13.08 12.76
N ARG A 251 -1.66 12.88 12.68
CA ARG A 251 -0.91 11.92 13.51
C ARG A 251 0.32 12.53 14.16
N PRO A 252 0.62 12.19 15.42
CA PRO A 252 1.91 12.51 15.99
C PRO A 252 2.99 11.62 15.35
N SER A 253 4.16 12.20 15.05
CA SER A 253 5.33 11.39 14.65
C SER A 253 5.81 10.55 15.83
N GLY A 254 6.13 9.27 15.60
CA GLY A 254 6.69 8.40 16.63
C GLY A 254 8.10 8.83 17.09
N THR A 255 8.90 9.38 16.17
CA THR A 255 10.34 9.60 16.36
C THR A 255 10.74 11.09 16.41
N GLN A 256 9.91 12.01 15.95
CA GLN A 256 10.23 13.42 15.82
C GLN A 256 9.22 14.30 16.59
N PRO A 257 9.60 15.51 17.03
CA PRO A 257 8.71 16.43 17.72
C PRO A 257 7.80 17.17 16.71
N LEU A 258 6.99 16.41 15.97
CA LEU A 258 6.08 16.97 14.96
C LEU A 258 4.78 16.19 14.84
N ILE A 259 3.77 16.86 14.30
CA ILE A 259 2.49 16.30 13.86
C ILE A 259 2.50 16.26 12.34
N ARG A 260 2.09 15.12 11.78
CA ARG A 260 1.91 14.93 10.34
C ARG A 260 0.44 15.05 9.99
N ILE A 261 0.15 15.81 8.96
CA ILE A 261 -1.18 15.95 8.38
C ILE A 261 -1.12 15.39 6.97
N THR A 262 -2.03 14.49 6.65
CA THR A 262 -2.22 13.94 5.31
C THR A 262 -3.67 14.19 4.92
N ALA A 263 -3.91 14.84 3.80
CA ALA A 263 -5.22 15.04 3.22
C ALA A 263 -5.28 14.39 1.84
N ALA A 264 -6.38 13.75 1.51
CA ALA A 264 -6.64 13.20 0.19
C ALA A 264 -8.09 13.51 -0.22
N ALA A 265 -8.31 13.87 -1.49
CA ALA A 265 -9.62 14.20 -2.01
C ALA A 265 -9.73 13.84 -3.51
N GLU A 266 -10.92 13.99 -4.10
CA GLU A 266 -11.17 13.68 -5.52
C GLU A 266 -10.39 14.59 -6.49
N THR A 267 -10.03 15.80 -6.05
CA THR A 267 -9.23 16.75 -6.83
C THR A 267 -8.09 17.33 -6.01
N GLU A 268 -7.02 17.80 -6.67
CA GLU A 268 -5.90 18.47 -6.00
C GLU A 268 -6.37 19.68 -5.19
N ASN A 269 -7.24 20.51 -5.77
CA ASN A 269 -7.78 21.70 -5.09
C ASN A 269 -8.55 21.34 -3.82
N ALA A 270 -9.38 20.30 -3.86
CA ALA A 270 -10.11 19.84 -2.66
C ALA A 270 -9.16 19.27 -1.60
N ALA A 271 -8.10 18.57 -2.00
CA ALA A 271 -7.08 18.06 -1.10
C ALA A 271 -6.29 19.21 -0.44
N ASP A 272 -5.93 20.26 -1.21
CA ASP A 272 -5.27 21.46 -0.70
C ASP A 272 -6.16 22.24 0.27
N GLU A 273 -7.43 22.44 -0.05
CA GLU A 273 -8.39 23.10 0.82
C GLU A 273 -8.59 22.35 2.15
N LEU A 274 -8.73 21.02 2.08
CA LEU A 274 -8.88 20.17 3.25
C LEU A 274 -7.62 20.19 4.13
N LEU A 275 -6.43 20.15 3.50
CA LEU A 275 -5.15 20.29 4.18
C LEU A 275 -5.05 21.65 4.86
N ALA A 276 -5.29 22.75 4.15
CA ALA A 276 -5.19 24.11 4.68
C ALA A 276 -6.12 24.33 5.88
N ALA A 277 -7.39 23.94 5.75
CA ALA A 277 -8.35 24.03 6.84
C ALA A 277 -7.96 23.20 8.08
N THR A 278 -7.24 22.07 7.88
CA THR A 278 -6.76 21.25 8.98
C THR A 278 -5.50 21.84 9.62
N VAL A 279 -4.58 22.39 8.82
CA VAL A 279 -3.39 23.12 9.32
C VAL A 279 -3.80 24.26 10.24
N GLU A 280 -4.77 25.08 9.84
CA GLU A 280 -5.30 26.17 10.68
C GLU A 280 -5.81 25.66 12.05
N ARG A 281 -6.50 24.52 12.08
CA ARG A 281 -7.00 23.91 13.32
C ARG A 281 -5.88 23.38 14.20
N VAL A 282 -4.84 22.81 13.60
CA VAL A 282 -3.65 22.33 14.33
C VAL A 282 -2.88 23.52 14.89
N ASP A 283 -2.69 24.60 14.11
CA ASP A 283 -2.04 25.82 14.59
C ASP A 283 -2.81 26.46 15.73
N ALA A 284 -4.13 26.57 15.63
CA ALA A 284 -4.99 27.05 16.73
C ALA A 284 -5.04 26.11 17.94
N ALA A 285 -4.57 24.88 17.82
CA ALA A 285 -4.45 23.95 18.95
C ALA A 285 -3.06 23.98 19.61
N ARG A 286 -2.07 24.66 19.00
CA ARG A 286 -0.72 24.87 19.58
C ARG A 286 -0.71 26.03 20.59
N GLU A 287 -1.61 26.98 20.42
CA GLU A 287 -1.83 28.11 21.34
C GLU A 287 -2.58 27.64 22.61
#